data_7237694ca1f17192fb1df0e9bbfe5bd9
#
_entry.id   7237694ca1f17192fb1df0e9bbfe5bd9
#
_cell.length_a   1.000
_cell.length_b   1.000
_cell.length_c   1.000
_cell.angle_alpha   90.00
_cell.angle_beta   90.00
_cell.angle_gamma   90.00
#
_symmetry.space_group_name_H-M   'P 1'
#
loop_
_entity.id
_entity.type
_entity.pdbx_description
1 polymer ?
#
loop_
_entity_poly.entity_id
_entity_poly.type
_entity_poly.pdbx_seq_one_letter_code
_entity_poly.pdbx_strand_id
1 'polypeptide(L)'
;MKQASSVTPSFLRRHRTAFVALGLSATTLLGGSALPMASGASSSPTTITVAQNKTWGPTLTLKNGDTLYRLTKDSKNKSVCSGKCATIWEPVLLATGQTSPVGVGVSHLGSFTRTDGTKQVTYEGIPLYRFSKDTKAGEVSGNVKDTWGQWWSINPKSPLTPPKKKSGGGTTTTSPIGY
;
A
#
# COMPACT_ATOMS: atom_id res chain seq x y z
N MET A 1 -50.98 -23.13 20.09
CA MET A 1 -50.70 -24.18 21.09
C MET A 1 -49.24 -24.57 21.01
N LYS A 2 -48.58 -24.59 22.20
CA LYS A 2 -47.23 -25.10 22.53
C LYS A 2 -46.10 -24.09 22.15
N GLN A 3 -45.59 -23.42 23.11
CA GLN A 3 -44.90 -23.61 24.37
C GLN A 3 -43.41 -23.30 24.20
N ALA A 4 -42.98 -22.33 24.95
CA ALA A 4 -41.64 -21.87 25.17
C ALA A 4 -40.76 -22.93 25.83
N SER A 5 -39.44 -22.80 25.63
CA SER A 5 -38.48 -23.34 26.59
C SER A 5 -37.29 -22.38 26.68
N SER A 6 -37.28 -21.70 27.79
CA SER A 6 -36.16 -20.97 28.34
C SER A 6 -35.16 -21.95 28.97
N VAL A 7 -33.89 -21.80 28.68
CA VAL A 7 -32.81 -22.45 29.43
C VAL A 7 -31.85 -21.39 29.91
N THR A 8 -31.87 -21.16 31.21
CA THR A 8 -30.88 -20.42 31.98
C THR A 8 -29.80 -21.38 32.46
N PRO A 9 -28.53 -21.08 32.38
CA PRO A 9 -27.55 -21.78 33.19
C PRO A 9 -27.00 -20.91 34.32
N SER A 10 -27.07 -21.52 35.39
CA SER A 10 -26.59 -21.36 36.74
C SER A 10 -25.27 -20.68 36.96
N PHE A 11 -25.34 -19.81 37.95
CA PHE A 11 -24.22 -19.32 38.78
C PHE A 11 -23.47 -20.49 39.44
N LEU A 12 -22.16 -20.48 39.34
CA LEU A 12 -21.31 -21.16 40.30
C LEU A 12 -20.40 -20.15 41.03
N ARG A 13 -20.73 -20.09 42.28
CA ARG A 13 -20.16 -19.35 43.42
C ARG A 13 -18.98 -20.18 44.01
N ARG A 14 -18.00 -19.49 44.60
CA ARG A 14 -17.03 -19.91 45.63
C ARG A 14 -15.58 -19.91 45.14
N HIS A 15 -14.55 -19.48 45.92
CA HIS A 15 -14.41 -19.38 47.38
C HIS A 15 -13.47 -18.23 47.73
N ARG A 16 -13.78 -17.59 48.88
CA ARG A 16 -12.88 -16.71 49.60
C ARG A 16 -11.90 -17.58 50.39
N THR A 17 -10.64 -17.29 50.33
CA THR A 17 -9.67 -17.64 51.39
C THR A 17 -8.86 -16.39 51.70
N ALA A 18 -9.07 -15.94 52.93
CA ALA A 18 -8.30 -14.88 53.54
C ALA A 18 -7.02 -15.50 54.11
N PHE A 19 -5.88 -14.93 53.81
CA PHE A 19 -4.66 -15.10 54.61
C PHE A 19 -4.21 -13.75 55.13
N VAL A 20 -4.32 -13.59 56.41
CA VAL A 20 -3.69 -12.55 57.21
C VAL A 20 -2.26 -13.02 57.49
N ALA A 21 -1.28 -12.23 57.09
CA ALA A 21 0.05 -12.32 57.64
C ALA A 21 0.63 -10.91 57.81
N LEU A 22 0.79 -10.51 59.03
CA LEU A 22 1.57 -9.36 59.48
C LEU A 22 3.04 -9.59 59.14
N GLY A 23 3.67 -8.59 58.51
CA GLY A 23 5.12 -8.54 58.35
C GLY A 23 5.55 -7.10 58.01
N LEU A 24 5.88 -6.31 59.03
CA LEU A 24 6.61 -5.04 58.88
C LEU A 24 8.00 -5.33 58.32
N SER A 25 8.35 -4.76 57.21
CA SER A 25 9.72 -4.43 56.83
C SER A 25 9.72 -3.24 55.90
N ALA A 26 10.11 -2.10 56.42
CA ALA A 26 10.36 -0.90 55.67
C ALA A 26 11.66 -1.05 54.85
N THR A 27 11.56 -1.16 53.55
CA THR A 27 12.69 -0.94 52.63
C THR A 27 12.29 0.12 51.64
N THR A 28 12.81 1.31 51.82
CA THR A 28 12.75 2.42 50.87
C THR A 28 13.54 2.04 49.64
N LEU A 29 12.86 1.55 48.59
CA LEU A 29 13.41 1.45 47.26
C LEU A 29 13.01 2.70 46.47
N LEU A 30 14.01 3.50 46.09
CA LEU A 30 13.86 4.53 45.06
C LEU A 30 13.39 3.86 43.80
N GLY A 31 12.08 3.86 43.58
CA GLY A 31 11.48 3.39 42.36
C GLY A 31 11.74 4.40 41.23
N GLY A 32 12.81 4.20 40.48
CA GLY A 32 12.98 4.84 39.18
C GLY A 32 11.86 4.37 38.29
N SER A 33 10.88 5.25 38.03
CA SER A 33 9.85 5.02 37.00
C SER A 33 10.54 5.00 35.64
N ALA A 34 10.89 3.81 35.15
CA ALA A 34 11.27 3.62 33.78
C ALA A 34 10.02 3.87 32.95
N LEU A 35 9.96 5.01 32.30
CA LEU A 35 8.96 5.28 31.25
C LEU A 35 9.14 4.23 30.15
N PRO A 36 8.07 3.56 29.70
CA PRO A 36 8.16 2.69 28.54
C PRO A 36 8.62 3.54 27.36
N MET A 37 9.83 3.32 26.88
CA MET A 37 10.26 3.82 25.60
C MET A 37 9.35 3.14 24.56
N ALA A 38 8.39 3.90 24.05
CA ALA A 38 7.62 3.47 22.88
C ALA A 38 8.63 3.25 21.75
N SER A 39 8.93 1.99 21.46
CA SER A 39 9.66 1.62 20.25
C SER A 39 8.78 2.02 19.08
N GLY A 40 8.98 3.23 18.60
CA GLY A 40 8.38 3.69 17.35
C GLY A 40 8.86 2.75 16.25
N ALA A 41 7.98 1.87 15.80
CA ALA A 41 8.24 1.08 14.62
C ALA A 41 8.49 2.06 13.46
N SER A 42 9.76 2.26 13.11
CA SER A 42 10.15 3.08 11.97
C SER A 42 9.71 2.34 10.72
N SER A 43 8.59 2.73 10.16
CA SER A 43 8.16 2.23 8.86
C SER A 43 9.16 2.69 7.79
N SER A 44 9.61 1.75 6.94
CA SER A 44 10.49 2.11 5.83
C SER A 44 9.84 3.20 4.96
N PRO A 45 10.60 4.20 4.48
CA PRO A 45 10.05 5.29 3.70
C PRO A 45 9.47 4.79 2.38
N THR A 46 8.34 5.36 1.99
CA THR A 46 7.73 5.13 0.67
C THR A 46 8.68 5.63 -0.41
N THR A 47 9.26 4.67 -1.13
CA THR A 47 10.31 4.93 -2.13
C THR A 47 9.83 4.47 -3.50
N ILE A 48 9.91 5.37 -4.49
CA ILE A 48 9.54 5.15 -5.88
C ILE A 48 10.81 4.95 -6.71
N THR A 49 10.78 3.95 -7.58
CA THR A 49 11.89 3.60 -8.48
C THR A 49 11.38 3.43 -9.92
N VAL A 50 12.30 3.17 -10.85
CA VAL A 50 11.97 2.75 -12.21
C VAL A 50 12.47 1.33 -12.41
N ALA A 51 11.59 0.41 -12.78
CA ALA A 51 11.93 -0.94 -13.18
C ALA A 51 11.76 -1.12 -14.70
N GLN A 52 12.55 -2.01 -15.29
CA GLN A 52 12.41 -2.39 -16.69
C GLN A 52 11.48 -3.59 -16.81
N ASN A 53 10.25 -3.37 -17.26
CA ASN A 53 9.33 -4.45 -17.59
C ASN A 53 9.62 -4.95 -19.01
N LYS A 54 9.65 -6.27 -19.21
CA LYS A 54 9.95 -6.88 -20.52
C LYS A 54 8.92 -6.52 -21.58
N THR A 55 7.65 -6.43 -21.19
CA THR A 55 6.51 -6.15 -22.09
C THR A 55 6.22 -4.66 -22.23
N TRP A 56 6.30 -3.91 -21.12
CA TRP A 56 5.83 -2.52 -21.06
C TRP A 56 6.95 -1.48 -21.03
N GLY A 57 8.21 -1.93 -20.97
CA GLY A 57 9.37 -1.03 -20.90
C GLY A 57 9.58 -0.42 -19.50
N PRO A 58 10.15 0.80 -19.42
CA PRO A 58 10.36 1.46 -18.14
C PRO A 58 9.02 1.76 -17.47
N THR A 59 8.87 1.35 -16.22
CA THR A 59 7.64 1.45 -15.45
C THR A 59 7.96 1.92 -14.04
N LEU A 60 7.16 2.84 -13.49
CA LEU A 60 7.29 3.23 -12.09
C LEU A 60 6.90 2.07 -11.19
N THR A 61 7.69 1.87 -10.14
CA THR A 61 7.45 0.83 -9.12
C THR A 61 7.73 1.38 -7.72
N LEU A 62 7.20 0.73 -6.70
CA LEU A 62 7.76 0.85 -5.36
C LEU A 62 9.11 0.13 -5.29
N LYS A 63 9.90 0.40 -4.23
CA LYS A 63 11.19 -0.26 -3.99
C LYS A 63 11.10 -1.78 -3.93
N ASN A 64 9.98 -2.33 -3.47
CA ASN A 64 9.73 -3.79 -3.43
C ASN A 64 9.35 -4.39 -4.79
N GLY A 65 9.21 -3.55 -5.82
CA GLY A 65 8.89 -3.97 -7.19
C GLY A 65 7.41 -3.91 -7.55
N ASP A 66 6.51 -3.48 -6.65
CA ASP A 66 5.09 -3.31 -6.96
C ASP A 66 4.92 -2.26 -8.05
N THR A 67 4.25 -2.62 -9.13
CA THR A 67 3.98 -1.70 -10.25
C THR A 67 3.02 -0.60 -9.85
N LEU A 68 3.29 0.62 -10.34
CA LEU A 68 2.47 1.78 -10.06
C LEU A 68 1.59 2.16 -11.25
N TYR A 69 0.34 2.46 -10.91
CA TYR A 69 -0.73 2.78 -11.84
C TYR A 69 -1.32 4.15 -11.58
N ARG A 70 -2.00 4.67 -12.60
CA ARG A 70 -2.86 5.84 -12.50
C ARG A 70 -4.27 5.54 -13.01
N LEU A 71 -5.25 6.25 -12.49
CA LEU A 71 -6.62 6.28 -12.99
C LEU A 71 -6.79 7.49 -13.93
N THR A 72 -7.37 7.27 -15.12
CA THR A 72 -7.56 8.36 -16.08
C THR A 72 -8.59 9.41 -15.66
N LYS A 73 -9.47 9.07 -14.73
CA LYS A 73 -10.48 9.99 -14.18
C LYS A 73 -9.93 10.87 -13.04
N ASP A 74 -8.75 10.56 -12.53
CA ASP A 74 -8.10 11.42 -11.54
C ASP A 74 -7.58 12.71 -12.18
N SER A 75 -7.48 13.74 -11.38
CA SER A 75 -6.88 15.01 -11.76
C SER A 75 -5.71 15.36 -10.84
N LYS A 76 -5.00 16.43 -11.15
CA LYS A 76 -3.84 16.86 -10.37
C LYS A 76 -4.19 17.03 -8.89
N ASN A 77 -3.50 16.28 -8.02
CA ASN A 77 -3.68 16.25 -6.57
C ASN A 77 -5.11 15.92 -6.11
N LYS A 78 -5.85 15.16 -6.92
CA LYS A 78 -7.22 14.75 -6.60
C LYS A 78 -7.48 13.34 -7.10
N SER A 79 -7.88 12.46 -6.18
CA SER A 79 -8.31 11.08 -6.45
C SER A 79 -9.83 10.99 -6.41
N VAL A 80 -10.41 10.24 -7.36
CA VAL A 80 -11.83 9.84 -7.32
C VAL A 80 -11.98 8.38 -6.86
N CYS A 81 -10.87 7.69 -6.60
CA CYS A 81 -10.86 6.31 -6.12
C CYS A 81 -10.92 6.25 -4.59
N SER A 82 -12.06 5.83 -4.05
CA SER A 82 -12.31 5.66 -2.62
C SER A 82 -13.17 4.42 -2.34
N GLY A 83 -13.33 4.03 -1.09
CA GLY A 83 -14.13 2.87 -0.67
C GLY A 83 -13.72 1.60 -1.42
N LYS A 84 -14.66 0.92 -2.09
CA LYS A 84 -14.40 -0.33 -2.82
C LYS A 84 -13.34 -0.18 -3.93
N CYS A 85 -13.21 0.99 -4.54
CA CYS A 85 -12.12 1.25 -5.48
C CYS A 85 -10.76 1.09 -4.79
N ALA A 86 -10.59 1.73 -3.64
CA ALA A 86 -9.33 1.75 -2.91
C ALA A 86 -8.93 0.39 -2.29
N THR A 87 -9.84 -0.59 -2.23
CA THR A 87 -9.50 -1.97 -1.82
C THR A 87 -8.91 -2.80 -2.95
N ILE A 88 -9.18 -2.43 -4.19
CA ILE A 88 -8.64 -3.10 -5.39
C ILE A 88 -7.45 -2.33 -5.96
N TRP A 89 -7.57 -1.01 -5.99
CA TRP A 89 -6.56 -0.06 -6.41
C TRP A 89 -6.06 0.70 -5.19
N GLU A 90 -5.09 0.11 -4.52
CA GLU A 90 -4.59 0.62 -3.25
C GLU A 90 -3.81 1.92 -3.45
N PRO A 91 -4.23 3.03 -2.83
CA PRO A 91 -3.47 4.27 -2.90
C PRO A 91 -2.06 4.09 -2.37
N VAL A 92 -1.05 4.61 -3.06
CA VAL A 92 0.31 4.65 -2.55
C VAL A 92 0.39 5.77 -1.53
N LEU A 93 0.51 5.43 -0.26
CA LEU A 93 0.54 6.39 0.84
C LEU A 93 1.97 6.67 1.30
N LEU A 94 2.20 7.86 1.85
CA LEU A 94 3.43 8.14 2.59
C LEU A 94 3.50 7.27 3.85
N ALA A 95 4.68 6.80 4.18
CA ALA A 95 4.93 6.11 5.44
C ALA A 95 4.66 7.04 6.63
N THR A 96 4.33 6.46 7.78
CA THR A 96 4.09 7.23 9.02
C THR A 96 5.29 8.11 9.36
N GLY A 97 5.04 9.40 9.58
CA GLY A 97 6.08 10.40 9.86
C GLY A 97 6.83 10.91 8.63
N GLN A 98 6.61 10.33 7.44
CA GLN A 98 7.21 10.80 6.21
C GLN A 98 6.50 12.07 5.69
N THR A 99 7.25 13.08 5.29
CA THR A 99 6.70 14.34 4.78
C THR A 99 6.62 14.40 3.26
N SER A 100 7.50 13.67 2.57
CA SER A 100 7.54 13.58 1.12
C SER A 100 8.03 12.20 0.65
N PRO A 101 7.62 11.72 -0.53
CA PRO A 101 8.10 10.45 -1.08
C PRO A 101 9.59 10.54 -1.45
N VAL A 102 10.27 9.39 -1.43
CA VAL A 102 11.65 9.27 -1.90
C VAL A 102 11.66 8.77 -3.34
N GLY A 103 12.41 9.44 -4.23
CA GLY A 103 12.62 9.00 -5.60
C GLY A 103 14.03 8.47 -5.81
N VAL A 104 14.19 7.29 -6.38
CA VAL A 104 15.48 6.76 -6.83
C VAL A 104 15.46 6.74 -8.36
N GLY A 105 16.16 7.69 -8.99
CA GLY A 105 16.10 7.92 -10.42
C GLY A 105 14.74 8.46 -10.91
N VAL A 106 13.93 9.02 -10.01
CA VAL A 106 12.59 9.57 -10.29
C VAL A 106 12.48 10.95 -9.68
N SER A 107 12.15 11.94 -10.51
CA SER A 107 11.82 13.32 -10.10
C SER A 107 10.31 13.55 -10.13
N HIS A 108 9.87 14.79 -9.84
CA HIS A 108 8.46 15.24 -9.92
C HIS A 108 7.49 14.45 -9.04
N LEU A 109 8.00 13.83 -7.97
CA LEU A 109 7.19 13.20 -6.94
C LEU A 109 6.61 14.26 -5.99
N GLY A 110 5.39 14.02 -5.52
CA GLY A 110 4.71 14.85 -4.55
C GLY A 110 3.71 14.04 -3.75
N SER A 111 2.89 14.72 -2.98
CA SER A 111 1.77 14.09 -2.27
C SER A 111 0.64 15.09 -2.07
N PHE A 112 -0.56 14.57 -1.83
CA PHE A 112 -1.72 15.36 -1.44
C PHE A 112 -2.48 14.64 -0.32
N THR A 113 -3.26 15.40 0.45
CA THR A 113 -4.11 14.84 1.50
C THR A 113 -5.44 14.40 0.89
N ARG A 114 -5.77 13.12 1.05
CA ARG A 114 -7.04 12.52 0.67
C ARG A 114 -8.16 12.96 1.63
N THR A 115 -9.42 12.70 1.26
CA THR A 115 -10.59 13.00 2.10
C THR A 115 -10.63 12.21 3.42
N ASP A 116 -9.93 11.07 3.47
CA ASP A 116 -9.76 10.25 4.68
C ASP A 116 -8.58 10.70 5.58
N GLY A 117 -7.93 11.81 5.24
CA GLY A 117 -6.80 12.38 5.99
C GLY A 117 -5.44 11.74 5.67
N THR A 118 -5.39 10.66 4.90
CA THR A 118 -4.12 10.03 4.50
C THR A 118 -3.41 10.85 3.41
N LYS A 119 -2.08 10.72 3.32
CA LYS A 119 -1.28 11.40 2.29
C LYS A 119 -0.93 10.44 1.18
N GLN A 120 -1.51 10.64 0.01
CA GLN A 120 -1.25 9.82 -1.18
C GLN A 120 -0.13 10.43 -2.03
N VAL A 121 0.79 9.57 -2.47
CA VAL A 121 1.89 9.94 -3.37
C VAL A 121 1.36 10.27 -4.76
N THR A 122 2.00 11.25 -5.41
CA THR A 122 1.73 11.62 -6.80
C THR A 122 3.02 11.61 -7.63
N TYR A 123 2.87 11.39 -8.92
CA TYR A 123 3.88 11.63 -9.94
C TYR A 123 3.36 12.69 -10.92
N GLU A 124 4.07 13.80 -11.07
CA GLU A 124 3.60 14.99 -11.83
C GLU A 124 2.22 15.49 -11.37
N GLY A 125 1.91 15.27 -10.08
CA GLY A 125 0.62 15.60 -9.46
C GLY A 125 -0.47 14.54 -9.68
N ILE A 126 -0.24 13.49 -10.48
CA ILE A 126 -1.22 12.42 -10.71
C ILE A 126 -1.13 11.38 -9.58
N PRO A 127 -2.26 11.03 -8.92
CA PRO A 127 -2.29 10.03 -7.85
C PRO A 127 -1.77 8.67 -8.29
N LEU A 128 -0.98 8.03 -7.42
CA LEU A 128 -0.39 6.72 -7.66
C LEU A 128 -1.13 5.62 -6.89
N TYR A 129 -1.25 4.45 -7.54
CA TYR A 129 -1.91 3.27 -6.98
C TYR A 129 -1.11 2.00 -7.23
N ARG A 130 -1.37 0.97 -6.41
CA ARG A 130 -1.01 -0.42 -6.68
C ARG A 130 -2.25 -1.18 -7.11
N PHE A 131 -2.06 -2.27 -7.82
CA PHE A 131 -3.15 -3.18 -8.16
C PHE A 131 -3.08 -4.43 -7.26
N SER A 132 -4.13 -4.71 -6.51
CA SER A 132 -4.17 -5.81 -5.53
C SER A 132 -3.97 -7.21 -6.14
N LYS A 133 -4.14 -7.33 -7.47
CA LYS A 133 -3.93 -8.60 -8.19
C LYS A 133 -2.52 -8.75 -8.75
N ASP A 134 -1.68 -7.73 -8.69
CA ASP A 134 -0.26 -7.86 -8.97
C ASP A 134 0.42 -8.47 -7.74
N THR A 135 0.66 -9.77 -7.77
CA THR A 135 1.13 -10.54 -6.60
C THR A 135 2.64 -10.75 -6.59
N LYS A 136 3.32 -10.36 -7.67
CA LYS A 136 4.76 -10.52 -7.85
C LYS A 136 5.41 -9.21 -8.28
N ALA A 137 6.63 -8.97 -7.81
CA ALA A 137 7.43 -7.84 -8.23
C ALA A 137 7.55 -7.76 -9.76
N GLY A 138 7.29 -6.58 -10.31
CA GLY A 138 7.33 -6.31 -11.74
C GLY A 138 6.14 -6.87 -12.55
N GLU A 139 5.14 -7.46 -11.90
CA GLU A 139 3.90 -7.84 -12.55
C GLU A 139 3.14 -6.57 -13.01
N VAL A 140 2.54 -6.63 -14.20
CA VAL A 140 1.77 -5.53 -14.80
C VAL A 140 0.49 -6.09 -15.39
N SER A 141 -0.49 -6.40 -14.55
CA SER A 141 -1.81 -6.89 -14.95
C SER A 141 -2.90 -5.82 -14.88
N GLY A 142 -2.59 -4.65 -14.31
CA GLY A 142 -3.52 -3.56 -14.08
C GLY A 142 -3.72 -2.58 -15.26
N ASN A 143 -3.20 -2.86 -16.47
CA ASN A 143 -3.53 -2.07 -17.67
C ASN A 143 -4.92 -2.46 -18.21
N VAL A 144 -5.97 -2.08 -17.46
CA VAL A 144 -7.35 -2.52 -17.70
C VAL A 144 -8.35 -1.36 -17.65
N LYS A 145 -9.52 -1.57 -18.23
CA LYS A 145 -10.71 -0.73 -18.03
C LYS A 145 -11.68 -1.47 -17.11
N ASP A 146 -12.12 -0.81 -16.07
CA ASP A 146 -13.11 -1.33 -15.12
C ASP A 146 -14.24 -0.32 -14.85
N THR A 147 -15.07 -0.56 -13.84
CA THR A 147 -16.19 0.30 -13.46
C THR A 147 -15.76 1.71 -13.03
N TRP A 148 -14.56 1.86 -12.49
CA TRP A 148 -14.03 3.16 -12.04
C TRP A 148 -13.38 3.95 -13.18
N GLY A 149 -12.89 3.29 -14.22
CA GLY A 149 -12.29 3.95 -15.37
C GLY A 149 -11.21 3.13 -16.04
N GLN A 150 -10.35 3.82 -16.78
CA GLN A 150 -9.18 3.22 -17.41
C GLN A 150 -7.96 3.37 -16.50
N TRP A 151 -7.27 2.27 -16.28
CA TRP A 151 -6.05 2.19 -15.49
C TRP A 151 -4.84 1.89 -16.37
N TRP A 152 -3.75 2.57 -16.09
CA TRP A 152 -2.50 2.38 -16.82
C TRP A 152 -1.30 2.39 -15.89
N SER A 153 -0.37 1.44 -16.10
CA SER A 153 0.97 1.51 -15.54
C SER A 153 1.70 2.74 -16.07
N ILE A 154 2.55 3.33 -15.26
CA ILE A 154 3.15 4.62 -15.58
C ILE A 154 4.55 4.43 -16.16
N ASN A 155 4.73 4.86 -17.42
CA ASN A 155 6.05 5.05 -18.00
C ASN A 155 6.55 6.45 -17.62
N PRO A 156 7.70 6.59 -16.93
CA PRO A 156 8.19 7.89 -16.47
C PRO A 156 8.53 8.88 -17.60
N LYS A 157 8.77 8.38 -18.83
CA LYS A 157 9.02 9.24 -20.00
C LYS A 157 7.76 9.75 -20.69
N SER A 158 6.60 9.14 -20.37
CA SER A 158 5.30 9.49 -20.97
C SER A 158 4.15 9.13 -20.05
N PRO A 159 4.07 9.78 -18.85
CA PRO A 159 3.21 9.32 -17.76
C PRO A 159 1.71 9.45 -18.05
N LEU A 160 1.33 10.33 -18.97
CA LEU A 160 -0.08 10.59 -19.29
C LEU A 160 -0.57 9.81 -20.51
N THR A 161 0.30 9.08 -21.21
CA THR A 161 -0.07 8.28 -22.38
C THR A 161 -0.29 6.81 -22.00
N PRO A 162 -1.15 6.09 -22.75
CA PRO A 162 -1.28 4.65 -22.58
C PRO A 162 0.07 3.95 -22.78
N PRO A 163 0.42 2.99 -21.92
CA PRO A 163 1.63 2.20 -22.13
C PRO A 163 1.47 1.36 -23.42
N LYS A 164 2.52 1.37 -24.22
CA LYS A 164 2.57 0.53 -25.43
C LYS A 164 3.34 -0.75 -25.11
N LYS A 165 2.79 -1.91 -25.51
CA LYS A 165 3.56 -3.16 -25.47
C LYS A 165 4.76 -3.02 -26.40
N LYS A 166 5.94 -3.46 -25.93
CA LYS A 166 7.09 -3.62 -26.81
C LYS A 166 6.71 -4.61 -27.90
N SER A 167 6.81 -4.21 -29.17
CA SER A 167 6.76 -5.12 -30.30
C SER A 167 7.94 -6.08 -30.13
N GLY A 168 7.65 -7.38 -29.96
CA GLY A 168 8.68 -8.40 -30.02
C GLY A 168 9.40 -8.23 -31.34
N GLY A 169 10.69 -7.88 -31.33
CA GLY A 169 11.49 -7.82 -32.53
C GLY A 169 11.51 -9.18 -33.21
N GLY A 170 10.58 -9.37 -34.15
CA GLY A 170 10.71 -10.41 -35.14
C GLY A 170 11.91 -10.03 -35.99
N THR A 171 13.03 -10.72 -35.79
CA THR A 171 14.11 -10.75 -36.73
C THR A 171 13.55 -11.40 -37.99
N THR A 172 13.09 -10.59 -38.93
CA THR A 172 12.93 -11.03 -40.31
C THR A 172 14.35 -11.29 -40.84
N THR A 173 14.80 -12.53 -40.66
CA THR A 173 15.92 -13.04 -41.41
C THR A 173 15.47 -13.13 -42.87
N THR A 174 15.69 -12.07 -43.61
CA THR A 174 15.64 -12.13 -45.07
C THR A 174 16.87 -12.92 -45.49
N SER A 175 16.68 -14.20 -45.74
CA SER A 175 17.67 -15.00 -46.48
C SER A 175 17.78 -14.43 -47.89
N PRO A 176 18.98 -14.05 -48.33
CA PRO A 176 19.18 -13.78 -49.74
C PRO A 176 19.09 -15.08 -50.52
N ILE A 177 18.10 -15.21 -51.37
CA ILE A 177 18.04 -16.25 -52.40
C ILE A 177 19.14 -15.92 -53.41
N GLY A 178 20.23 -16.65 -53.31
CA GLY A 178 21.28 -16.64 -54.34
C GLY A 178 20.85 -17.46 -55.53
N TYR A 179 21.01 -16.89 -56.69
CA TYR A 179 21.02 -17.56 -57.96
C TYR A 179 22.42 -18.19 -58.17
#